data_ccb7db7691048030b0e523b7023aae86
#
_entry.id   ccb7db7691048030b0e523b7023aae86
#
_cell.length_a   1.000
_cell.length_b   1.000
_cell.length_c   1.000
_cell.angle_alpha   90.00
_cell.angle_beta   90.00
_cell.angle_gamma   90.00
#
_symmetry.space_group_name_H-M   'P 1'
#
loop_
_entity.id
_entity.type
_entity.pdbx_description
1 polymer ?
#
loop_
_entity_poly.entity_id
_entity_poly.type
_entity_poly.pdbx_seq_one_letter_code
_entity_poly.pdbx_strand_id
1 'polypeptide(L)'
;VTLIHNETSTGVMSDIAEVADVMKEFPDLCLIVDTVSSFSVVPIPMDELGIDVLLTGSQKALAMPPGLALFSASKKAMDKAATVKGRGYYFDFAEFAKNQLEDMTPSTPSISHIYALESKLDDIFTEGVPARHARHAENNAIVHEWVLKQGLDFFAPEGFRSKSLTCIANSRGIDVAELAKKAKERGFIIDGGYGKLKGKTFRLSNMGDETPATMRELLTALDACLKA
;
A
#
# COMPACT_ATOMS: atom_id res chain seq x y z
N VAL A 1 -2.97 3.01 -19.72
CA VAL A 1 -3.91 3.23 -18.58
C VAL A 1 -3.12 3.09 -17.29
N THR A 2 -3.27 4.06 -16.39
CA THR A 2 -2.68 4.01 -15.04
C THR A 2 -3.79 3.88 -14.01
N LEU A 3 -3.63 2.98 -13.05
CA LEU A 3 -4.57 2.73 -11.97
C LEU A 3 -3.83 2.79 -10.63
N ILE A 4 -4.36 3.57 -9.68
CA ILE A 4 -3.98 3.47 -8.27
C ILE A 4 -4.88 2.41 -7.63
N HIS A 5 -4.30 1.29 -7.21
CA HIS A 5 -5.07 0.21 -6.58
C HIS A 5 -5.61 0.65 -5.22
N ASN A 6 -4.79 1.30 -4.41
CA ASN A 6 -5.17 1.72 -3.06
C ASN A 6 -4.75 3.17 -2.77
N GLU A 7 -5.72 4.08 -2.74
CA GLU A 7 -5.47 5.49 -2.40
C GLU A 7 -5.39 5.69 -0.88
N THR A 8 -4.17 5.94 -0.41
CA THR A 8 -3.87 6.03 1.02
C THR A 8 -4.55 7.19 1.72
N SER A 9 -4.79 8.30 1.03
CA SER A 9 -5.39 9.50 1.63
C SER A 9 -6.86 9.33 1.97
N THR A 10 -7.57 8.50 1.21
CA THR A 10 -9.02 8.28 1.32
C THR A 10 -9.38 6.91 1.86
N GLY A 11 -8.45 5.96 1.85
CA GLY A 11 -8.72 4.57 2.18
C GLY A 11 -9.61 3.86 1.15
N VAL A 12 -9.62 4.34 -0.10
CA VAL A 12 -10.34 3.71 -1.21
C VAL A 12 -9.44 2.73 -1.92
N MET A 13 -9.94 1.53 -2.16
CA MET A 13 -9.30 0.49 -2.97
C MET A 13 -10.11 0.26 -4.23
N SER A 14 -9.47 0.39 -5.39
CA SER A 14 -10.07 0.14 -6.70
C SER A 14 -10.12 -1.36 -6.99
N ASP A 15 -11.14 -1.81 -7.71
CA ASP A 15 -11.18 -3.18 -8.22
C ASP A 15 -10.33 -3.28 -9.49
N ILE A 16 -9.17 -3.96 -9.39
CA ILE A 16 -8.29 -4.17 -10.54
C ILE A 16 -8.94 -5.12 -11.55
N ALA A 17 -9.72 -6.10 -11.08
CA ALA A 17 -10.30 -7.10 -11.97
C ALA A 17 -11.33 -6.48 -12.92
N GLU A 18 -12.17 -5.57 -12.43
CA GLU A 18 -13.11 -4.82 -13.28
C GLU A 18 -12.37 -4.01 -14.36
N VAL A 19 -11.27 -3.34 -13.97
CA VAL A 19 -10.46 -2.57 -14.93
C VAL A 19 -9.75 -3.50 -15.90
N ALA A 20 -9.21 -4.62 -15.44
CA ALA A 20 -8.55 -5.63 -16.28
C ALA A 20 -9.50 -6.23 -17.31
N ASP A 21 -10.76 -6.47 -16.94
CA ASP A 21 -11.78 -6.97 -17.88
C ASP A 21 -12.06 -5.97 -19.00
N VAL A 22 -12.19 -4.69 -18.68
CA VAL A 22 -12.32 -3.63 -19.70
C VAL A 22 -11.08 -3.54 -20.59
N MET A 23 -9.87 -3.72 -20.00
CA MET A 23 -8.62 -3.65 -20.76
C MET A 23 -8.50 -4.74 -21.84
N LYS A 24 -9.22 -5.85 -21.73
CA LYS A 24 -9.26 -6.91 -22.77
C LYS A 24 -9.82 -6.41 -24.11
N GLU A 25 -10.65 -5.38 -24.07
CA GLU A 25 -11.18 -4.73 -25.29
C GLU A 25 -10.15 -3.82 -25.97
N PHE A 26 -9.04 -3.50 -25.30
CA PHE A 26 -8.01 -2.56 -25.75
C PHE A 26 -6.61 -3.21 -25.74
N PRO A 27 -6.34 -4.23 -26.58
CA PRO A 27 -5.10 -5.02 -26.51
C PRO A 27 -3.81 -4.20 -26.73
N ASP A 28 -3.92 -3.06 -27.40
CA ASP A 28 -2.77 -2.18 -27.65
C ASP A 28 -2.40 -1.28 -26.47
N LEU A 29 -3.26 -1.18 -25.46
CA LEU A 29 -3.01 -0.39 -24.25
C LEU A 29 -2.29 -1.23 -23.19
N CYS A 30 -1.39 -0.61 -22.46
CA CYS A 30 -0.76 -1.19 -21.28
C CYS A 30 -1.51 -0.78 -20.01
N LEU A 31 -1.72 -1.74 -19.09
CA LEU A 31 -2.23 -1.50 -17.76
C LEU A 31 -1.06 -1.37 -16.77
N ILE A 32 -0.93 -0.20 -16.16
CA ILE A 32 0.07 0.11 -15.14
C ILE A 32 -0.64 0.30 -13.81
N VAL A 33 -0.28 -0.50 -12.80
CA VAL A 33 -0.94 -0.46 -11.50
C VAL A 33 0.02 -0.04 -10.40
N ASP A 34 -0.31 1.06 -9.74
CA ASP A 34 0.34 1.47 -8.51
C ASP A 34 -0.23 0.66 -7.33
N THR A 35 0.61 -0.19 -6.77
CA THR A 35 0.27 -1.04 -5.62
C THR A 35 1.03 -0.66 -4.35
N VAL A 36 1.61 0.55 -4.31
CA VAL A 36 2.44 1.00 -3.18
C VAL A 36 1.76 0.77 -1.83
N SER A 37 0.46 0.99 -1.73
CA SER A 37 -0.27 0.82 -0.47
C SER A 37 -1.10 -0.47 -0.35
N SER A 38 -0.96 -1.41 -1.30
CA SER A 38 -1.70 -2.68 -1.30
C SER A 38 -0.83 -3.92 -1.51
N PHE A 39 0.36 -3.73 -2.07
CA PHE A 39 1.32 -4.83 -2.29
C PHE A 39 1.60 -5.57 -0.97
N SER A 40 1.63 -6.91 -1.01
CA SER A 40 1.85 -7.77 0.16
C SER A 40 0.72 -7.75 1.21
N VAL A 41 -0.33 -6.94 1.03
CA VAL A 41 -1.52 -6.90 1.90
C VAL A 41 -2.63 -7.78 1.35
N VAL A 42 -2.84 -7.74 0.05
CA VAL A 42 -3.86 -8.53 -0.66
C VAL A 42 -3.25 -9.25 -1.86
N PRO A 43 -3.85 -10.35 -2.32
CA PRO A 43 -3.43 -11.00 -3.56
C PRO A 43 -3.56 -10.06 -4.76
N ILE A 44 -2.53 -10.02 -5.61
CA ILE A 44 -2.55 -9.28 -6.88
C ILE A 44 -1.94 -10.20 -7.95
N PRO A 45 -2.73 -11.07 -8.57
CA PRO A 45 -2.25 -12.01 -9.57
C PRO A 45 -1.98 -11.28 -10.89
N MET A 46 -0.79 -10.69 -11.01
CA MET A 46 -0.38 -9.79 -12.08
C MET A 46 -0.63 -10.39 -13.48
N ASP A 47 -0.22 -11.65 -13.67
CA ASP A 47 -0.31 -12.31 -14.97
C ASP A 47 -1.75 -12.66 -15.34
N GLU A 48 -2.55 -13.13 -14.37
CA GLU A 48 -3.96 -13.49 -14.58
C GLU A 48 -4.81 -12.25 -14.89
N LEU A 49 -4.48 -11.11 -14.26
CA LEU A 49 -5.15 -9.83 -14.49
C LEU A 49 -4.61 -9.08 -15.72
N GLY A 50 -3.57 -9.60 -16.38
CA GLY A 50 -2.96 -8.93 -17.52
C GLY A 50 -2.38 -7.55 -17.21
N ILE A 51 -1.88 -7.36 -15.99
CA ILE A 51 -1.19 -6.14 -15.60
C ILE A 51 0.15 -6.06 -16.32
N ASP A 52 0.40 -4.98 -17.02
CA ASP A 52 1.63 -4.81 -17.78
C ASP A 52 2.79 -4.25 -16.95
N VAL A 53 2.49 -3.38 -15.99
CA VAL A 53 3.48 -2.90 -15.01
C VAL A 53 2.82 -2.83 -13.64
N LEU A 54 3.46 -3.45 -12.66
CA LEU A 54 3.09 -3.37 -11.26
C LEU A 54 4.24 -2.75 -10.50
N LEU A 55 3.96 -1.75 -9.66
CA LEU A 55 4.98 -1.07 -8.87
C LEU A 55 4.61 -0.95 -7.40
N THR A 56 5.63 -0.97 -6.54
CA THR A 56 5.50 -0.74 -5.10
C THR A 56 6.72 -0.03 -4.52
N GLY A 57 6.67 0.31 -3.24
CA GLY A 57 7.76 0.92 -2.50
C GLY A 57 8.07 0.20 -1.19
N SER A 58 9.30 0.32 -0.73
CA SER A 58 9.80 -0.37 0.47
C SER A 58 9.12 0.05 1.78
N GLN A 59 8.66 1.30 1.88
CA GLN A 59 8.20 1.94 3.13
C GLN A 59 6.73 1.68 3.51
N LYS A 60 6.05 0.77 2.83
CA LYS A 60 4.66 0.41 3.09
C LYS A 60 4.59 -1.00 3.70
N ALA A 61 3.83 -1.90 3.14
CA ALA A 61 3.63 -3.23 3.71
C ALA A 61 4.89 -4.13 3.71
N LEU A 62 5.95 -3.75 3.00
CA LEU A 62 7.26 -4.39 3.17
C LEU A 62 7.94 -4.03 4.50
N ALA A 63 7.43 -3.05 5.25
CA ALA A 63 7.91 -2.65 6.58
C ALA A 63 9.41 -2.30 6.61
N MET A 64 9.91 -1.66 5.56
CA MET A 64 11.27 -1.20 5.43
C MET A 64 11.35 0.33 5.43
N PRO A 65 12.52 0.93 5.65
CA PRO A 65 12.72 2.35 5.42
C PRO A 65 12.41 2.76 3.96
N PRO A 66 11.99 4.02 3.71
CA PRO A 66 11.86 4.52 2.36
C PRO A 66 13.22 4.57 1.66
N GLY A 67 13.27 4.27 0.35
CA GLY A 67 14.52 4.35 -0.40
C GLY A 67 14.64 3.36 -1.55
N LEU A 68 13.68 2.43 -1.70
CA LEU A 68 13.65 1.47 -2.79
C LEU A 68 12.27 1.44 -3.44
N ALA A 69 12.23 1.54 -4.75
CA ALA A 69 11.07 1.23 -5.57
C ALA A 69 11.29 -0.12 -6.27
N LEU A 70 10.25 -0.94 -6.28
CA LEU A 70 10.25 -2.25 -6.92
C LEU A 70 9.18 -2.25 -8.02
N PHE A 71 9.48 -2.86 -9.13
CA PHE A 71 8.48 -3.02 -10.20
C PHE A 71 8.67 -4.34 -10.95
N SER A 72 7.59 -4.83 -11.51
CA SER A 72 7.58 -5.92 -12.49
C SER A 72 6.97 -5.41 -13.79
N ALA A 73 7.52 -5.81 -14.93
CA ALA A 73 7.04 -5.41 -16.25
C ALA A 73 6.81 -6.63 -17.14
N SER A 74 5.64 -6.67 -17.80
CA SER A 74 5.30 -7.72 -18.77
C SER A 74 6.17 -7.62 -20.03
N LYS A 75 6.24 -8.73 -20.78
CA LYS A 75 6.88 -8.70 -22.10
C LYS A 75 6.26 -7.63 -23.01
N LYS A 76 4.93 -7.47 -22.97
CA LYS A 76 4.22 -6.43 -23.75
C LYS A 76 4.68 -5.02 -23.38
N ALA A 77 4.83 -4.73 -22.08
CA ALA A 77 5.35 -3.44 -21.62
C ALA A 77 6.78 -3.20 -22.10
N MET A 78 7.65 -4.22 -22.04
CA MET A 78 9.04 -4.13 -22.48
C MET A 78 9.15 -3.94 -24.00
N ASP A 79 8.38 -4.69 -24.79
CA ASP A 79 8.34 -4.54 -26.25
C ASP A 79 7.85 -3.14 -26.64
N LYS A 80 6.83 -2.63 -25.95
CA LYS A 80 6.33 -1.26 -26.19
C LYS A 80 7.35 -0.20 -25.79
N ALA A 81 7.99 -0.35 -24.65
CA ALA A 81 9.04 0.57 -24.20
C ALA A 81 10.18 0.68 -25.22
N ALA A 82 10.57 -0.41 -25.87
CA ALA A 82 11.62 -0.42 -26.89
C ALA A 82 11.27 0.46 -28.11
N THR A 83 9.99 0.67 -28.42
CA THR A 83 9.54 1.50 -29.56
C THR A 83 9.45 2.99 -29.23
N VAL A 84 9.40 3.37 -27.97
CA VAL A 84 9.24 4.76 -27.52
C VAL A 84 10.58 5.50 -27.65
N LYS A 85 10.57 6.66 -28.29
CA LYS A 85 11.72 7.57 -28.39
C LYS A 85 11.70 8.59 -27.24
N GLY A 86 12.88 9.04 -26.81
CA GLY A 86 12.98 10.08 -25.79
C GLY A 86 12.62 9.62 -24.38
N ARG A 87 12.86 8.34 -24.06
CA ARG A 87 12.55 7.73 -22.75
C ARG A 87 13.33 8.34 -21.57
N GLY A 88 14.36 9.11 -21.86
CA GLY A 88 15.33 9.56 -20.87
C GLY A 88 16.32 8.46 -20.52
N TYR A 89 17.03 8.64 -19.42
CA TYR A 89 18.07 7.69 -18.98
C TYR A 89 17.64 6.94 -17.71
N TYR A 90 17.20 7.66 -16.67
CA TYR A 90 17.01 7.10 -15.32
C TYR A 90 15.82 6.15 -15.21
N PHE A 91 14.74 6.38 -15.96
CA PHE A 91 13.52 5.57 -15.94
C PHE A 91 13.32 4.73 -17.20
N ASP A 92 14.39 4.47 -17.97
CA ASP A 92 14.31 3.67 -19.18
C ASP A 92 14.29 2.18 -18.85
N PHE A 93 13.17 1.52 -19.09
CA PHE A 93 13.02 0.08 -18.88
C PHE A 93 14.01 -0.76 -19.68
N ALA A 94 14.42 -0.30 -20.88
CA ALA A 94 15.43 -1.00 -21.68
C ALA A 94 16.80 -1.00 -20.98
N GLU A 95 17.19 0.12 -20.34
CA GLU A 95 18.42 0.18 -19.56
C GLU A 95 18.33 -0.69 -18.29
N PHE A 96 17.16 -0.74 -17.62
CA PHE A 96 16.96 -1.65 -16.50
C PHE A 96 17.11 -3.11 -16.95
N ALA A 97 16.44 -3.52 -18.01
CA ALA A 97 16.51 -4.89 -18.50
C ALA A 97 17.93 -5.30 -18.92
N LYS A 98 18.67 -4.40 -19.59
CA LYS A 98 20.06 -4.64 -20.00
C LYS A 98 20.97 -4.86 -18.76
N ASN A 99 20.87 -4.00 -17.78
CA ASN A 99 21.70 -4.10 -16.57
C ASN A 99 21.31 -5.34 -15.74
N GLN A 100 20.01 -5.70 -15.68
CA GLN A 100 19.54 -6.87 -14.95
C GLN A 100 20.16 -8.19 -15.47
N LEU A 101 20.50 -8.29 -16.75
CA LEU A 101 21.17 -9.47 -17.31
C LEU A 101 22.59 -9.67 -16.76
N GLU A 102 23.18 -8.63 -16.20
CA GLU A 102 24.50 -8.62 -15.58
C GLU A 102 24.44 -8.46 -14.05
N ASP A 103 23.26 -8.71 -13.44
CA ASP A 103 23.02 -8.50 -12.01
C ASP A 103 23.34 -7.08 -11.52
N MET A 104 23.10 -6.10 -12.39
CA MET A 104 23.39 -4.68 -12.13
C MET A 104 22.13 -3.81 -12.23
N THR A 105 22.31 -2.56 -11.84
CA THR A 105 21.32 -1.48 -12.01
C THR A 105 21.91 -0.35 -12.83
N PRO A 106 21.12 0.49 -13.54
CA PRO A 106 21.62 1.61 -14.34
C PRO A 106 22.43 2.65 -13.56
N SER A 107 22.25 2.74 -12.26
CA SER A 107 22.98 3.61 -11.34
C SER A 107 23.24 2.87 -10.04
N THR A 108 24.20 3.37 -9.23
CA THR A 108 24.53 2.75 -7.94
C THR A 108 23.29 2.54 -7.08
N PRO A 109 22.93 1.28 -6.74
CA PRO A 109 21.75 0.98 -5.95
C PRO A 109 22.02 1.23 -4.47
N SER A 110 20.95 1.37 -3.69
CA SER A 110 21.03 1.38 -2.24
C SER A 110 21.26 -0.05 -1.71
N ILE A 111 22.52 -0.45 -1.61
CA ILE A 111 22.93 -1.82 -1.22
C ILE A 111 22.33 -2.23 0.12
N SER A 112 22.32 -1.33 1.11
CA SER A 112 21.72 -1.59 2.43
C SER A 112 20.22 -1.90 2.34
N HIS A 113 19.49 -1.24 1.43
CA HIS A 113 18.07 -1.56 1.21
C HIS A 113 17.88 -2.89 0.48
N ILE A 114 18.79 -3.29 -0.40
CA ILE A 114 18.72 -4.59 -1.08
C ILE A 114 18.90 -5.72 -0.07
N TYR A 115 19.91 -5.65 0.82
CA TYR A 115 20.07 -6.63 1.90
C TYR A 115 18.90 -6.63 2.88
N ALA A 116 18.35 -5.46 3.20
CA ALA A 116 17.15 -5.38 4.04
C ALA A 116 15.94 -6.00 3.35
N LEU A 117 15.81 -5.85 2.02
CA LEU A 117 14.74 -6.49 1.25
C LEU A 117 14.90 -8.01 1.23
N GLU A 118 16.11 -8.53 1.03
CA GLU A 118 16.41 -9.97 1.09
C GLU A 118 15.94 -10.54 2.43
N SER A 119 16.42 -9.95 3.55
CA SER A 119 16.00 -10.36 4.89
C SER A 119 14.47 -10.28 5.10
N LYS A 120 13.82 -9.24 4.56
CA LYS A 120 12.37 -9.07 4.66
C LYS A 120 11.61 -10.09 3.82
N LEU A 121 12.13 -10.50 2.68
CA LEU A 121 11.55 -11.56 1.87
C LEU A 121 11.64 -12.91 2.59
N ASP A 122 12.75 -13.19 3.29
CA ASP A 122 12.88 -14.40 4.13
C ASP A 122 11.82 -14.42 5.24
N ASP A 123 11.58 -13.29 5.92
CA ASP A 123 10.51 -13.17 6.91
C ASP A 123 9.12 -13.46 6.29
N ILE A 124 8.85 -12.84 5.13
CA ILE A 124 7.56 -12.99 4.42
C ILE A 124 7.35 -14.44 3.96
N PHE A 125 8.37 -15.10 3.43
CA PHE A 125 8.26 -16.49 3.00
C PHE A 125 8.20 -17.46 4.18
N THR A 126 8.83 -17.13 5.30
CA THR A 126 8.70 -17.91 6.56
C THR A 126 7.29 -17.79 7.14
N GLU A 127 6.69 -16.60 7.15
CA GLU A 127 5.28 -16.39 7.51
C GLU A 127 4.36 -17.12 6.52
N GLY A 128 4.70 -17.12 5.25
CA GLY A 128 3.87 -17.58 4.14
C GLY A 128 2.94 -16.50 3.61
N VAL A 129 2.97 -16.27 2.29
CA VAL A 129 2.20 -15.20 1.63
C VAL A 129 0.69 -15.27 1.93
N PRO A 130 0.02 -16.44 1.88
CA PRO A 130 -1.40 -16.53 2.26
C PRO A 130 -1.66 -16.17 3.72
N ALA A 131 -0.78 -16.60 4.65
CA ALA A 131 -0.90 -16.27 6.08
C ALA A 131 -0.74 -14.77 6.32
N ARG A 132 0.20 -14.14 5.61
CA ARG A 132 0.39 -12.68 5.64
C ARG A 132 -0.85 -11.92 5.17
N HIS A 133 -1.47 -12.32 4.08
CA HIS A 133 -2.73 -11.72 3.62
C HIS A 133 -3.85 -11.90 4.66
N ALA A 134 -3.97 -13.09 5.27
CA ALA A 134 -4.95 -13.36 6.31
C ALA A 134 -4.73 -12.48 7.54
N ARG A 135 -3.49 -12.30 7.99
CA ARG A 135 -3.13 -11.43 9.11
C ARG A 135 -3.50 -9.97 8.84
N HIS A 136 -3.23 -9.46 7.64
CA HIS A 136 -3.65 -8.10 7.26
C HIS A 136 -5.17 -7.95 7.25
N ALA A 137 -5.90 -8.95 6.76
CA ALA A 137 -7.36 -8.95 6.78
C ALA A 137 -7.91 -8.97 8.20
N GLU A 138 -7.34 -9.77 9.12
CA GLU A 138 -7.71 -9.79 10.54
C GLU A 138 -7.45 -8.43 11.20
N ASN A 139 -6.25 -7.86 11.00
CA ASN A 139 -5.90 -6.55 11.54
C ASN A 139 -6.89 -5.47 11.07
N ASN A 140 -7.25 -5.49 9.79
CA ASN A 140 -8.22 -4.53 9.23
C ASN A 140 -9.61 -4.71 9.85
N ALA A 141 -10.06 -5.96 10.04
CA ALA A 141 -11.34 -6.26 10.68
C ALA A 141 -11.40 -5.76 12.13
N ILE A 142 -10.32 -5.93 12.90
CA ILE A 142 -10.19 -5.40 14.27
C ILE A 142 -10.39 -3.86 14.31
N VAL A 143 -9.76 -3.15 13.37
CA VAL A 143 -9.94 -1.69 13.26
C VAL A 143 -11.37 -1.34 12.86
N HIS A 144 -11.96 -2.05 11.90
CA HIS A 144 -13.34 -1.79 11.46
C HIS A 144 -14.36 -2.00 12.59
N GLU A 145 -14.20 -3.06 13.38
CA GLU A 145 -15.04 -3.31 14.55
C GLU A 145 -14.93 -2.17 15.57
N TRP A 146 -13.71 -1.70 15.83
CA TRP A 146 -13.48 -0.58 16.73
C TRP A 146 -14.12 0.72 16.22
N VAL A 147 -14.00 1.03 14.93
CA VAL A 147 -14.64 2.23 14.32
C VAL A 147 -16.14 2.24 14.57
N LEU A 148 -16.81 1.10 14.31
CA LEU A 148 -18.25 0.95 14.54
C LEU A 148 -18.61 1.08 16.04
N LYS A 149 -17.81 0.45 16.92
CA LYS A 149 -18.00 0.54 18.37
C LYS A 149 -17.85 1.97 18.90
N GLN A 150 -17.00 2.78 18.27
CA GLN A 150 -16.84 4.19 18.63
C GLN A 150 -17.95 5.09 18.07
N GLY A 151 -18.89 4.56 17.29
CA GLY A 151 -19.89 5.38 16.59
C GLY A 151 -19.27 6.32 15.57
N LEU A 152 -18.16 5.91 14.98
CA LEU A 152 -17.48 6.60 13.89
C LEU A 152 -17.86 6.01 12.55
N ASP A 153 -17.62 6.75 11.47
CA ASP A 153 -17.92 6.34 10.11
C ASP A 153 -16.65 6.08 9.30
N PHE A 154 -16.79 5.29 8.25
CA PHE A 154 -15.75 5.10 7.25
C PHE A 154 -15.82 6.22 6.20
N PHE A 155 -14.67 6.73 5.78
CA PHE A 155 -14.63 7.70 4.68
C PHE A 155 -14.86 7.01 3.33
N ALA A 156 -14.24 5.84 3.12
CA ALA A 156 -14.44 5.06 1.91
C ALA A 156 -15.80 4.34 1.93
N PRO A 157 -16.53 4.31 0.79
CA PRO A 157 -17.79 3.61 0.69
C PRO A 157 -17.61 2.09 0.89
N GLU A 158 -18.68 1.44 1.29
CA GLU A 158 -18.70 -0.02 1.41
C GLU A 158 -18.38 -0.68 0.06
N GLY A 159 -17.66 -1.80 0.10
CA GLY A 159 -17.16 -2.47 -1.11
C GLY A 159 -15.82 -1.94 -1.63
N PHE A 160 -15.48 -0.67 -1.35
CA PHE A 160 -14.24 -0.03 -1.81
C PHE A 160 -13.28 0.33 -0.68
N ARG A 161 -13.46 -0.23 0.51
CA ARG A 161 -12.59 0.04 1.67
C ARG A 161 -11.26 -0.66 1.54
N SER A 162 -10.20 0.10 1.77
CA SER A 162 -8.82 -0.42 1.80
C SER A 162 -8.67 -1.56 2.82
N LYS A 163 -7.83 -2.54 2.48
CA LYS A 163 -7.43 -3.64 3.37
C LYS A 163 -6.12 -3.36 4.10
N SER A 164 -5.43 -2.28 3.75
CA SER A 164 -4.12 -1.91 4.32
C SER A 164 -4.20 -0.79 5.35
N LEU A 165 -5.28 -0.03 5.32
CA LEU A 165 -5.53 1.06 6.26
C LEU A 165 -7.02 1.36 6.34
N THR A 166 -7.42 2.03 7.41
CA THR A 166 -8.78 2.54 7.55
C THR A 166 -8.75 4.06 7.62
N CYS A 167 -9.38 4.73 6.64
CA CYS A 167 -9.63 6.16 6.71
C CYS A 167 -10.98 6.39 7.40
N ILE A 168 -10.94 6.99 8.56
CA ILE A 168 -12.07 7.20 9.46
C ILE A 168 -12.60 8.60 9.25
N ALA A 169 -13.89 8.73 8.93
CA ALA A 169 -14.57 10.02 8.87
C ALA A 169 -14.78 10.55 10.30
N ASN A 170 -14.36 11.78 10.53
CA ASN A 170 -14.48 12.43 11.85
C ASN A 170 -15.89 12.97 12.09
N SER A 171 -16.89 12.07 12.09
CA SER A 171 -18.30 12.41 12.28
C SER A 171 -18.61 12.93 13.69
N ARG A 172 -17.73 12.65 14.65
CA ARG A 172 -17.89 13.06 16.05
C ARG A 172 -17.25 14.41 16.40
N GLY A 173 -16.59 15.07 15.45
CA GLY A 173 -15.90 16.34 15.70
C GLY A 173 -14.72 16.23 16.65
N ILE A 174 -14.03 15.10 16.65
CA ILE A 174 -12.83 14.87 17.49
C ILE A 174 -11.75 15.84 17.09
N ASP A 175 -11.05 16.45 18.07
CA ASP A 175 -9.80 17.14 17.78
C ASP A 175 -8.72 16.10 17.42
N VAL A 176 -8.53 15.91 16.12
CA VAL A 176 -7.59 14.91 15.58
C VAL A 176 -6.15 15.23 15.95
N ALA A 177 -5.80 16.53 16.08
CA ALA A 177 -4.45 16.94 16.46
C ALA A 177 -4.17 16.58 17.91
N GLU A 178 -5.11 16.85 18.80
CA GLU A 178 -4.99 16.47 20.21
C GLU A 178 -5.02 14.95 20.40
N LEU A 179 -5.87 14.24 19.65
CA LEU A 179 -5.89 12.77 19.64
C LEU A 179 -4.52 12.20 19.23
N ALA A 180 -3.93 12.71 18.14
CA ALA A 180 -2.62 12.27 17.66
C ALA A 180 -1.50 12.55 18.68
N LYS A 181 -1.55 13.71 19.36
CA LYS A 181 -0.61 14.07 20.43
C LYS A 181 -0.72 13.10 21.60
N LYS A 182 -1.92 12.87 22.12
CA LYS A 182 -2.18 11.92 23.23
C LYS A 182 -1.78 10.49 22.88
N ALA A 183 -2.02 10.06 21.63
CA ALA A 183 -1.58 8.75 21.14
C ALA A 183 -0.06 8.64 21.12
N LYS A 184 0.65 9.69 20.67
CA LYS A 184 2.12 9.75 20.65
C LYS A 184 2.72 9.66 22.06
N GLU A 185 2.11 10.29 23.05
CA GLU A 185 2.52 10.20 24.46
C GLU A 185 2.40 8.76 25.01
N ARG A 186 1.57 7.93 24.37
CA ARG A 186 1.39 6.50 24.67
C ARG A 186 2.19 5.57 23.75
N GLY A 187 3.09 6.13 22.92
CA GLY A 187 3.97 5.38 22.04
C GLY A 187 3.39 5.05 20.66
N PHE A 188 2.22 5.61 20.31
CA PHE A 188 1.57 5.34 19.03
C PHE A 188 1.53 6.59 18.13
N ILE A 189 1.80 6.39 16.84
CA ILE A 189 1.67 7.45 15.84
C ILE A 189 0.48 7.13 14.95
N ILE A 190 -0.45 8.06 14.85
CA ILE A 190 -1.59 7.98 13.92
C ILE A 190 -1.53 9.16 12.94
N ASP A 191 -2.08 8.94 11.76
CA ASP A 191 -2.15 9.97 10.73
C ASP A 191 -3.46 10.75 10.80
N GLY A 192 -3.38 12.08 10.75
CA GLY A 192 -4.51 12.95 10.45
C GLY A 192 -4.94 12.88 9.00
N GLY A 193 -6.00 13.59 8.64
CA GLY A 193 -6.44 13.74 7.26
C GLY A 193 -5.37 14.44 6.40
N TYR A 194 -5.28 14.04 5.13
CA TYR A 194 -4.32 14.60 4.18
C TYR A 194 -4.96 15.69 3.31
N GLY A 195 -4.24 16.78 3.09
CA GLY A 195 -4.69 17.87 2.22
C GLY A 195 -6.08 18.41 2.62
N LYS A 196 -7.05 18.33 1.72
CA LYS A 196 -8.43 18.81 1.94
C LYS A 196 -9.22 18.02 2.99
N LEU A 197 -8.70 16.87 3.43
CA LEU A 197 -9.29 16.01 4.46
C LEU A 197 -8.76 16.30 5.86
N LYS A 198 -7.82 17.24 6.02
CA LYS A 198 -7.25 17.62 7.30
C LYS A 198 -8.35 18.05 8.28
N GLY A 199 -8.38 17.44 9.46
CA GLY A 199 -9.41 17.64 10.50
C GLY A 199 -10.74 16.92 10.23
N LYS A 200 -11.00 16.50 8.99
CA LYS A 200 -12.23 15.80 8.60
C LYS A 200 -12.11 14.28 8.71
N THR A 201 -10.89 13.77 8.65
CA THR A 201 -10.59 12.34 8.75
C THR A 201 -9.34 12.12 9.58
N PHE A 202 -9.14 10.89 10.03
CA PHE A 202 -7.86 10.35 10.49
C PHE A 202 -7.70 8.91 10.02
N ARG A 203 -6.47 8.38 10.05
CA ARG A 203 -6.16 7.09 9.44
C ARG A 203 -5.42 6.20 10.42
N LEU A 204 -5.81 4.93 10.42
CA LEU A 204 -5.11 3.87 11.12
C LEU A 204 -4.59 2.86 10.09
N SER A 205 -3.28 2.66 10.06
CA SER A 205 -2.64 1.68 9.18
C SER A 205 -2.52 0.33 9.88
N ASN A 206 -2.73 -0.73 9.12
CA ASN A 206 -2.49 -2.12 9.56
C ASN A 206 -1.46 -2.82 8.64
N MET A 207 -0.64 -2.03 7.93
CA MET A 207 0.38 -2.52 7.00
C MET A 207 1.61 -3.08 7.71
N GLY A 208 2.34 -3.92 6.98
CA GLY A 208 3.67 -4.36 7.37
C GLY A 208 3.68 -5.48 8.38
N ASP A 209 4.40 -5.28 9.47
CA ASP A 209 4.60 -6.29 10.51
C ASP A 209 3.60 -6.15 11.67
N GLU A 210 2.59 -5.29 11.52
CA GLU A 210 1.53 -5.16 12.51
C GLU A 210 0.80 -6.49 12.73
N THR A 211 0.54 -6.78 14.00
CA THR A 211 -0.13 -8.00 14.46
C THR A 211 -1.50 -7.69 15.04
N PRO A 212 -2.40 -8.67 15.20
CA PRO A 212 -3.65 -8.48 15.93
C PRO A 212 -3.44 -7.97 17.36
N ALA A 213 -2.33 -8.31 18.01
CA ALA A 213 -1.99 -7.83 19.35
C ALA A 213 -1.64 -6.34 19.32
N THR A 214 -0.71 -5.92 18.44
CA THR A 214 -0.31 -4.50 18.33
C THR A 214 -1.48 -3.61 17.90
N MET A 215 -2.37 -4.11 17.03
CA MET A 215 -3.58 -3.37 16.66
C MET A 215 -4.52 -3.18 17.87
N ARG A 216 -4.75 -4.21 18.70
CA ARG A 216 -5.56 -4.08 19.91
C ARG A 216 -4.94 -3.14 20.95
N GLU A 217 -3.61 -3.14 21.09
CA GLU A 217 -2.90 -2.19 21.97
C GLU A 217 -3.09 -0.75 21.51
N LEU A 218 -2.91 -0.48 20.20
CA LEU A 218 -3.20 0.83 19.62
C LEU A 218 -4.64 1.28 19.91
N LEU A 219 -5.62 0.43 19.66
CA LEU A 219 -7.03 0.77 19.84
C LEU A 219 -7.39 0.99 21.31
N THR A 220 -6.77 0.25 22.23
CA THR A 220 -6.91 0.47 23.69
C THR A 220 -6.34 1.82 24.09
N ALA A 221 -5.19 2.19 23.54
CA ALA A 221 -4.59 3.51 23.77
C ALA A 221 -5.49 4.64 23.24
N LEU A 222 -6.08 4.47 22.05
CA LEU A 222 -7.01 5.43 21.47
C LEU A 222 -8.30 5.56 22.30
N ASP A 223 -8.83 4.46 22.83
CA ASP A 223 -9.97 4.47 23.75
C ASP A 223 -9.69 5.33 25.00
N ALA A 224 -8.50 5.24 25.54
CA ALA A 224 -8.08 6.06 26.67
C ALA A 224 -7.91 7.55 26.28
N CYS A 225 -7.42 7.82 25.06
CA CYS A 225 -7.28 9.19 24.56
C CYS A 225 -8.64 9.88 24.30
N LEU A 226 -9.65 9.12 23.88
CA LEU A 226 -10.99 9.64 23.57
C LEU A 226 -11.85 9.91 24.80
N LYS A 227 -11.49 9.33 25.95
CA LYS A 227 -12.18 9.53 27.25
C LYS A 227 -11.59 10.68 28.08
N ALA A 228 -10.34 11.03 27.79
CA ALA A 228 -9.59 12.07 28.48
C ALA A 228 -9.74 13.43 27.79
#